data_e32758067cd90ef76e042263b0c948d6
#
_entry.id   e32758067cd90ef76e042263b0c948d6
#
_cell.length_a   1.000
_cell.length_b   1.000
_cell.length_c   1.000
_cell.angle_alpha   90.00
_cell.angle_beta   90.00
_cell.angle_gamma   90.00
#
_symmetry.space_group_name_H-M   'P 1'
#
loop_
_entity.id
_entity.type
_entity.pdbx_description
1 polymer ?
#
loop_
_entity_poly.entity_id
_entity_poly.type
_entity_poly.pdbx_seq_one_letter_code
_entity_poly.pdbx_strand_id
1 'polypeptide(L)'
;HTQFLGNTLAEIAGEKAGIIKPDVPVVIGEYIEETRPVFEKVAGERHSPILFAQDEDISMNVEMELKGSYQERNRKTILAALKVLRQTMTISDEAIRNGFGHVCELTGLRGRWEKLGEAPLVICDTGHNLAGWKYLATQINDVDAQVKHIVFGMVDDKDVEHVLQLLRDKLKNRVKFYWTQPSTKRAIPVEKLRD
;
A
#
# COMPACT_ATOMS: atom_id res chain seq x y z
N HIS A 1 -0.06 -9.86 -9.47
CA HIS A 1 1.39 -9.76 -9.71
C HIS A 1 2.03 -11.11 -10.05
N THR A 2 1.51 -12.22 -9.55
CA THR A 2 2.07 -13.57 -9.79
C THR A 2 2.14 -13.97 -11.24
N GLN A 3 1.24 -13.52 -12.10
CA GLN A 3 1.26 -13.83 -13.54
C GLN A 3 2.47 -13.26 -14.30
N PHE A 4 3.13 -12.22 -13.78
CA PHE A 4 4.23 -11.52 -14.45
C PHE A 4 5.52 -11.45 -13.62
N LEU A 5 5.44 -11.60 -12.30
CA LEU A 5 6.56 -11.36 -11.39
C LEU A 5 7.12 -12.64 -10.73
N GLY A 6 6.56 -13.81 -11.07
CA GLY A 6 6.99 -15.10 -10.48
C GLY A 6 5.98 -15.68 -9.49
N ASN A 7 6.17 -16.95 -9.15
CA ASN A 7 5.28 -17.75 -8.30
C ASN A 7 5.72 -17.79 -6.83
N THR A 8 6.92 -17.34 -6.52
CA THR A 8 7.48 -17.28 -5.17
C THR A 8 7.76 -15.85 -4.75
N LEU A 9 7.82 -15.60 -3.44
CA LEU A 9 8.16 -14.28 -2.92
C LEU A 9 9.60 -13.88 -3.27
N ALA A 10 10.51 -14.84 -3.35
CA ALA A 10 11.88 -14.61 -3.77
C ALA A 10 11.97 -14.16 -5.25
N GLU A 11 11.20 -14.79 -6.16
CA GLU A 11 11.12 -14.36 -7.56
C GLU A 11 10.53 -12.95 -7.68
N ILE A 12 9.45 -12.64 -6.97
CA ILE A 12 8.86 -11.32 -6.93
C ILE A 12 9.85 -10.28 -6.37
N ALA A 13 10.64 -10.64 -5.36
CA ALA A 13 11.68 -9.79 -4.82
C ALA A 13 12.80 -9.54 -5.85
N GLY A 14 13.17 -10.56 -6.63
CA GLY A 14 14.15 -10.46 -7.73
C GLY A 14 13.71 -9.45 -8.80
N GLU A 15 12.46 -9.56 -9.25
CA GLU A 15 11.89 -8.59 -10.20
C GLU A 15 11.88 -7.15 -9.65
N LYS A 16 11.53 -6.98 -8.37
CA LYS A 16 11.58 -5.68 -7.70
C LYS A 16 13.01 -5.16 -7.54
N ALA A 17 13.96 -6.04 -7.25
CA ALA A 17 15.38 -5.70 -7.14
C ALA A 17 16.00 -5.27 -8.49
N GLY A 18 15.36 -5.61 -9.62
CA GLY A 18 15.79 -5.20 -10.95
C GLY A 18 15.88 -3.69 -11.17
N ILE A 19 15.22 -2.88 -10.35
CA ILE A 19 15.34 -1.41 -10.40
C ILE A 19 16.58 -0.86 -9.70
N ILE A 20 17.32 -1.68 -8.93
CA ILE A 20 18.54 -1.25 -8.23
C ILE A 20 19.59 -0.85 -9.25
N LYS A 21 20.09 0.39 -9.15
CA LYS A 21 21.08 0.95 -10.07
C LYS A 21 22.49 0.80 -9.50
N PRO A 22 23.53 0.60 -10.36
CA PRO A 22 24.91 0.58 -9.90
C PRO A 22 25.28 1.86 -9.15
N ASP A 23 25.95 1.68 -8.00
CA ASP A 23 26.50 2.76 -7.16
C ASP A 23 25.45 3.76 -6.61
N VAL A 24 24.14 3.43 -6.71
CA VAL A 24 23.05 4.27 -6.21
C VAL A 24 22.46 3.62 -4.94
N PRO A 25 22.36 4.33 -3.81
CA PRO A 25 21.74 3.79 -2.61
C PRO A 25 20.31 3.31 -2.86
N VAL A 26 19.96 2.16 -2.27
CA VAL A 26 18.62 1.58 -2.35
C VAL A 26 18.00 1.49 -0.94
N VAL A 27 16.71 1.83 -0.86
CA VAL A 27 15.92 1.69 0.36
C VAL A 27 14.86 0.64 0.15
N ILE A 28 14.86 -0.39 0.99
CA ILE A 28 13.83 -1.44 1.05
C ILE A 28 12.89 -1.13 2.20
N GLY A 29 11.60 -1.01 1.91
CA GLY A 29 10.59 -0.66 2.92
C GLY A 29 10.38 -1.79 3.92
N GLU A 30 9.95 -2.93 3.43
CA GLU A 30 9.67 -4.13 4.21
C GLU A 30 10.29 -5.36 3.55
N TYR A 31 10.71 -6.30 4.39
CA TYR A 31 11.20 -7.59 3.97
C TYR A 31 10.72 -8.70 4.92
N ILE A 32 10.84 -9.92 4.47
CA ILE A 32 10.78 -11.15 5.26
C ILE A 32 12.06 -11.94 5.06
N GLU A 33 12.30 -12.99 5.85
CA GLU A 33 13.52 -13.81 5.77
C GLU A 33 13.79 -14.34 4.36
N GLU A 34 12.76 -14.68 3.60
CA GLU A 34 12.88 -15.20 2.23
C GLU A 34 13.30 -14.12 1.22
N THR A 35 12.89 -12.86 1.40
CA THR A 35 13.11 -11.78 0.43
C THR A 35 14.36 -10.95 0.70
N ARG A 36 14.79 -10.85 1.96
CA ARG A 36 15.98 -10.07 2.35
C ARG A 36 17.24 -10.47 1.60
N PRO A 37 17.62 -11.77 1.51
CA PRO A 37 18.84 -12.19 0.83
C PRO A 37 18.84 -11.83 -0.67
N VAL A 38 17.66 -11.79 -1.30
CA VAL A 38 17.53 -11.41 -2.71
C VAL A 38 17.92 -9.95 -2.92
N PHE A 39 17.41 -9.06 -2.08
CA PHE A 39 17.75 -7.63 -2.15
C PHE A 39 19.24 -7.39 -1.83
N GLU A 40 19.77 -8.03 -0.78
CA GLU A 40 21.18 -7.92 -0.39
C GLU A 40 22.11 -8.39 -1.51
N LYS A 41 21.79 -9.51 -2.16
CA LYS A 41 22.56 -10.05 -3.28
C LYS A 41 22.61 -9.05 -4.44
N VAL A 42 21.46 -8.58 -4.91
CA VAL A 42 21.40 -7.69 -6.07
C VAL A 42 22.06 -6.33 -5.75
N ALA A 43 21.86 -5.80 -4.55
CA ALA A 43 22.52 -4.58 -4.11
C ALA A 43 24.05 -4.75 -4.07
N GLY A 44 24.56 -5.89 -3.56
CA GLY A 44 25.98 -6.21 -3.57
C GLY A 44 26.55 -6.31 -4.98
N GLU A 45 25.88 -7.01 -5.90
CA GLU A 45 26.27 -7.12 -7.31
C GLU A 45 26.32 -5.77 -8.04
N ARG A 46 25.53 -4.77 -7.56
CA ARG A 46 25.45 -3.41 -8.07
C ARG A 46 26.32 -2.41 -7.31
N HIS A 47 27.06 -2.86 -6.28
CA HIS A 47 27.81 -1.95 -5.38
C HIS A 47 26.94 -0.86 -4.76
N SER A 48 25.63 -1.13 -4.60
CA SER A 48 24.62 -0.20 -4.09
C SER A 48 24.53 -0.30 -2.57
N PRO A 49 24.76 0.78 -1.82
CA PRO A 49 24.46 0.81 -0.38
C PRO A 49 22.98 0.48 -0.16
N ILE A 50 22.69 -0.49 0.71
CA ILE A 50 21.32 -0.90 0.99
C ILE A 50 20.89 -0.49 2.40
N LEU A 51 19.68 0.05 2.53
CA LEU A 51 19.05 0.40 3.79
C LEU A 51 17.69 -0.28 3.89
N PHE A 52 17.47 -1.00 4.97
CA PHE A 52 16.16 -1.58 5.27
C PHE A 52 15.39 -0.67 6.23
N ALA A 53 14.36 0.00 5.73
CA ALA A 53 13.57 0.93 6.53
C ALA A 53 12.93 0.26 7.77
N GLN A 54 12.60 -1.02 7.67
CA GLN A 54 12.04 -1.84 8.74
C GLN A 54 12.98 -1.89 9.97
N ASP A 55 14.30 -1.89 9.76
CA ASP A 55 15.32 -2.02 10.81
C ASP A 55 15.73 -0.66 11.39
N GLU A 56 15.35 0.44 10.72
CA GLU A 56 15.73 1.78 11.15
C GLU A 56 14.86 2.29 12.30
N ASP A 57 15.50 2.88 13.30
CA ASP A 57 14.83 3.68 14.32
C ASP A 57 14.68 5.13 13.82
N ILE A 58 13.60 5.39 13.12
CA ILE A 58 13.32 6.71 12.54
C ILE A 58 12.16 7.34 13.31
N SER A 59 12.49 8.24 14.23
CA SER A 59 11.56 8.90 15.14
C SER A 59 11.26 10.35 14.75
N MET A 60 10.92 10.63 13.51
CA MET A 60 10.40 11.94 13.15
C MET A 60 8.88 11.99 13.37
N ASN A 61 8.44 12.85 14.30
CA ASN A 61 7.02 13.07 14.51
C ASN A 61 6.47 13.96 13.36
N VAL A 62 5.70 13.35 12.47
CA VAL A 62 5.03 14.02 11.35
C VAL A 62 3.54 13.71 11.41
N GLU A 63 2.72 14.74 11.30
CA GLU A 63 1.29 14.54 11.07
C GLU A 63 1.06 14.04 9.65
N MET A 64 0.25 12.98 9.52
CA MET A 64 -0.03 12.38 8.21
C MET A 64 -1.46 12.72 7.80
N GLU A 65 -1.60 13.28 6.60
CA GLU A 65 -2.91 13.45 5.97
C GLU A 65 -3.54 12.09 5.61
N LEU A 66 -2.73 11.16 5.12
CA LEU A 66 -3.19 9.81 4.75
C LEU A 66 -3.37 8.93 6.00
N LYS A 67 -4.62 8.59 6.35
CA LYS A 67 -4.99 7.92 7.61
C LYS A 67 -5.02 6.39 7.55
N GLY A 68 -4.72 5.76 6.41
CA GLY A 68 -4.69 4.30 6.31
C GLY A 68 -3.66 3.67 7.25
N SER A 69 -4.00 2.60 7.98
CA SER A 69 -3.08 1.92 8.93
C SER A 69 -1.79 1.42 8.26
N TYR A 70 -1.85 1.06 6.97
CA TYR A 70 -0.67 0.69 6.18
C TYR A 70 0.24 1.89 5.86
N GLN A 71 -0.25 3.13 6.03
CA GLN A 71 0.54 4.34 5.78
C GLN A 71 1.67 4.54 6.80
N GLU A 72 1.56 3.97 8.00
CA GLU A 72 2.67 4.01 8.97
C GLU A 72 3.94 3.32 8.43
N ARG A 73 3.78 2.22 7.69
CA ARG A 73 4.90 1.54 7.05
C ARG A 73 5.46 2.34 5.88
N ASN A 74 4.56 2.93 5.09
CA ASN A 74 4.95 3.84 4.01
C ASN A 74 5.70 5.05 4.57
N ARG A 75 5.23 5.64 5.68
CA ARG A 75 5.91 6.73 6.39
C ARG A 75 7.34 6.37 6.75
N LYS A 76 7.53 5.20 7.36
CA LYS A 76 8.86 4.71 7.75
C LYS A 76 9.78 4.57 6.53
N THR A 77 9.26 3.99 5.44
CA THR A 77 10.00 3.84 4.18
C THR A 77 10.37 5.20 3.56
N ILE A 78 9.44 6.16 3.56
CA ILE A 78 9.69 7.51 3.03
C ILE A 78 10.74 8.23 3.86
N LEU A 79 10.64 8.17 5.19
CA LEU A 79 11.62 8.81 6.07
C LEU A 79 13.02 8.19 5.92
N ALA A 80 13.11 6.86 5.72
CA ALA A 80 14.38 6.20 5.41
C ALA A 80 14.96 6.68 4.07
N ALA A 81 14.13 6.81 3.04
CA ALA A 81 14.54 7.34 1.75
C ALA A 81 14.98 8.82 1.85
N LEU A 82 14.27 9.65 2.62
CA LEU A 82 14.65 11.04 2.87
C LEU A 82 15.97 11.15 3.63
N LYS A 83 16.25 10.25 4.58
CA LYS A 83 17.55 10.16 5.27
C LYS A 83 18.69 9.94 4.29
N VAL A 84 18.50 9.08 3.29
CA VAL A 84 19.49 8.83 2.23
C VAL A 84 19.61 10.06 1.30
N LEU A 85 18.50 10.62 0.84
CA LEU A 85 18.47 11.77 -0.06
C LEU A 85 19.11 13.03 0.55
N ARG A 86 18.99 13.23 1.86
CA ARG A 86 19.63 14.34 2.57
C ARG A 86 21.17 14.34 2.53
N GLN A 87 21.78 13.23 2.12
CA GLN A 87 23.23 13.19 1.90
C GLN A 87 23.65 13.98 0.65
N THR A 88 22.76 14.16 -0.29
CA THR A 88 23.03 14.83 -1.57
C THR A 88 22.11 16.02 -1.86
N MET A 89 21.03 16.17 -1.11
CA MET A 89 20.01 17.20 -1.30
C MET A 89 19.68 17.90 0.02
N THR A 90 19.47 19.20 -0.04
CA THR A 90 18.96 19.96 1.11
C THR A 90 17.44 19.82 1.19
N ILE A 91 16.96 19.07 2.18
CA ILE A 91 15.53 18.88 2.46
C ILE A 91 15.27 19.27 3.90
N SER A 92 14.51 20.35 4.13
CA SER A 92 14.21 20.82 5.48
C SER A 92 13.18 19.92 6.19
N ASP A 93 13.18 19.95 7.51
CA ASP A 93 12.17 19.26 8.30
C ASP A 93 10.77 19.85 8.10
N GLU A 94 10.70 21.14 7.80
CA GLU A 94 9.44 21.82 7.46
C GLU A 94 8.87 21.28 6.14
N ALA A 95 9.71 21.13 5.11
CA ALA A 95 9.30 20.54 3.82
C ALA A 95 8.79 19.11 4.00
N ILE A 96 9.43 18.32 4.88
CA ILE A 96 8.98 16.95 5.18
C ILE A 96 7.62 16.99 5.89
N ARG A 97 7.45 17.80 6.92
CA ARG A 97 6.18 17.93 7.63
C ARG A 97 5.05 18.41 6.71
N ASN A 98 5.32 19.40 5.88
CA ASN A 98 4.36 19.91 4.92
C ASN A 98 3.98 18.85 3.89
N GLY A 99 4.96 18.10 3.34
CA GLY A 99 4.73 17.02 2.40
C GLY A 99 3.85 15.90 2.96
N PHE A 100 4.05 15.48 4.22
CA PHE A 100 3.20 14.48 4.87
C PHE A 100 1.81 15.00 5.24
N GLY A 101 1.71 16.27 5.66
CA GLY A 101 0.47 16.90 6.09
C GLY A 101 -0.48 17.30 4.96
N HIS A 102 0.03 17.46 3.74
CA HIS A 102 -0.72 18.02 2.59
C HIS A 102 -0.54 17.18 1.31
N VAL A 103 -0.47 15.85 1.42
CA VAL A 103 -0.23 14.95 0.28
C VAL A 103 -1.29 15.13 -0.81
N CYS A 104 -2.57 15.12 -0.43
CA CYS A 104 -3.68 15.20 -1.38
C CYS A 104 -3.73 16.57 -2.06
N GLU A 105 -3.53 17.64 -1.31
CA GLU A 105 -3.50 19.01 -1.84
C GLU A 105 -2.34 19.21 -2.83
N LEU A 106 -1.13 18.78 -2.44
CA LEU A 106 0.09 18.99 -3.23
C LEU A 106 0.17 18.09 -4.47
N THR A 107 -0.42 16.89 -4.43
CA THR A 107 -0.25 15.89 -5.49
C THR A 107 -1.54 15.52 -6.23
N GLY A 108 -2.70 15.89 -5.72
CA GLY A 108 -3.99 15.44 -6.23
C GLY A 108 -4.27 13.94 -5.95
N LEU A 109 -3.51 13.29 -5.05
CA LEU A 109 -3.72 11.89 -4.70
C LEU A 109 -5.09 11.68 -4.06
N ARG A 110 -5.85 10.69 -4.57
CA ARG A 110 -7.19 10.34 -4.09
C ARG A 110 -7.28 8.85 -3.75
N GLY A 111 -8.32 8.47 -2.99
CA GLY A 111 -8.64 7.07 -2.74
C GLY A 111 -7.65 6.34 -1.84
N ARG A 112 -7.19 6.96 -0.77
CA ARG A 112 -6.37 6.33 0.28
C ARG A 112 -7.04 6.54 1.64
N TRP A 113 -8.06 5.72 1.95
CA TRP A 113 -8.96 5.89 3.08
C TRP A 113 -9.55 7.30 3.13
N GLU A 114 -9.91 7.77 1.96
CA GLU A 114 -10.35 9.14 1.74
C GLU A 114 -11.78 9.32 2.21
N LYS A 115 -12.00 10.30 3.08
CA LYS A 115 -13.31 10.67 3.56
C LYS A 115 -13.99 11.62 2.56
N LEU A 116 -15.02 11.14 1.89
CA LEU A 116 -15.79 11.89 0.90
C LEU A 116 -17.02 12.57 1.50
N GLY A 117 -17.50 12.14 2.66
CA GLY A 117 -18.66 12.69 3.34
C GLY A 117 -18.72 12.29 4.80
N GLU A 118 -19.46 13.06 5.61
CA GLU A 118 -19.58 12.86 7.05
C GLU A 118 -20.93 12.34 7.50
N ALA A 119 -21.99 12.75 6.86
CA ALA A 119 -23.36 12.37 7.20
C ALA A 119 -24.18 12.06 5.94
N PRO A 120 -24.20 10.82 5.47
CA PRO A 120 -23.54 9.65 6.03
C PRO A 120 -22.01 9.68 5.87
N LEU A 121 -21.29 8.93 6.71
CA LEU A 121 -19.86 8.74 6.53
C LEU A 121 -19.62 7.95 5.22
N VAL A 122 -18.89 8.56 4.30
CA VAL A 122 -18.50 7.96 3.02
C VAL A 122 -16.98 7.93 2.92
N ILE A 123 -16.41 6.73 2.75
CA ILE A 123 -14.97 6.52 2.61
C ILE A 123 -14.69 5.88 1.26
N CYS A 124 -13.67 6.36 0.57
CA CYS A 124 -13.15 5.80 -0.66
C CYS A 124 -11.71 5.27 -0.46
N ASP A 125 -11.47 4.05 -0.93
CA ASP A 125 -10.13 3.48 -1.02
C ASP A 125 -9.96 2.71 -2.33
N THR A 126 -8.78 2.78 -2.92
CA THR A 126 -8.42 2.10 -4.17
C THR A 126 -7.65 0.80 -3.93
N GLY A 127 -7.79 0.19 -2.76
CA GLY A 127 -7.21 -1.11 -2.44
C GLY A 127 -7.58 -2.16 -3.49
N HIS A 128 -6.56 -2.82 -4.07
CA HIS A 128 -6.75 -3.69 -5.22
C HIS A 128 -5.96 -5.01 -5.13
N ASN A 129 -5.33 -5.29 -3.99
CA ASN A 129 -4.58 -6.53 -3.77
C ASN A 129 -4.87 -7.10 -2.38
N LEU A 130 -4.60 -8.39 -2.19
CA LEU A 130 -4.90 -9.10 -0.95
C LEU A 130 -4.20 -8.48 0.27
N ALA A 131 -2.97 -8.01 0.12
CA ALA A 131 -2.23 -7.39 1.23
C ALA A 131 -2.90 -6.08 1.68
N GLY A 132 -3.30 -5.21 0.75
CA GLY A 132 -4.06 -3.99 1.05
C GLY A 132 -5.41 -4.29 1.69
N TRP A 133 -6.14 -5.29 1.19
CA TRP A 133 -7.43 -5.67 1.73
C TRP A 133 -7.39 -6.24 3.16
N LYS A 134 -6.27 -6.84 3.58
CA LYS A 134 -6.07 -7.23 4.99
C LYS A 134 -6.13 -6.02 5.92
N TYR A 135 -5.53 -4.90 5.54
CA TYR A 135 -5.59 -3.64 6.30
C TYR A 135 -6.97 -2.99 6.22
N LEU A 136 -7.54 -2.91 5.01
CA LEU A 136 -8.86 -2.32 4.81
C LEU A 136 -9.94 -3.04 5.59
N ALA A 137 -9.94 -4.38 5.63
CA ALA A 137 -10.90 -5.15 6.41
C ALA A 137 -10.82 -4.81 7.91
N THR A 138 -9.62 -4.60 8.45
CA THR A 138 -9.44 -4.14 9.83
C THR A 138 -10.02 -2.74 10.02
N GLN A 139 -9.66 -1.79 9.18
CA GLN A 139 -10.15 -0.41 9.25
C GLN A 139 -11.68 -0.33 9.08
N ILE A 140 -12.25 -1.13 8.17
CA ILE A 140 -13.71 -1.22 8.01
C ILE A 140 -14.36 -1.72 9.30
N ASN A 141 -13.76 -2.69 10.00
CA ASN A 141 -14.29 -3.17 11.27
C ASN A 141 -14.24 -2.09 12.36
N ASP A 142 -13.18 -1.28 12.38
CA ASP A 142 -12.97 -0.23 13.38
C ASP A 142 -13.93 0.98 13.21
N VAL A 143 -14.59 1.11 12.05
CA VAL A 143 -15.63 2.11 11.86
C VAL A 143 -16.84 1.75 12.73
N ASP A 144 -17.22 2.65 13.62
CA ASP A 144 -18.42 2.50 14.44
C ASP A 144 -19.68 2.78 13.61
N ALA A 145 -20.36 1.71 13.17
CA ALA A 145 -21.61 1.78 12.43
C ALA A 145 -22.41 0.50 12.60
N GLN A 146 -23.74 0.63 12.72
CA GLN A 146 -24.65 -0.50 12.84
C GLN A 146 -24.72 -1.35 11.55
N VAL A 147 -24.65 -0.68 10.41
CA VAL A 147 -24.64 -1.31 9.07
C VAL A 147 -23.58 -0.61 8.24
N LYS A 148 -22.78 -1.40 7.54
CA LYS A 148 -21.77 -0.91 6.61
C LYS A 148 -22.15 -1.28 5.18
N HIS A 149 -22.18 -0.30 4.31
CA HIS A 149 -22.47 -0.45 2.89
C HIS A 149 -21.16 -0.41 2.11
N ILE A 150 -20.83 -1.47 1.38
CA ILE A 150 -19.58 -1.57 0.61
C ILE A 150 -19.94 -1.65 -0.87
N VAL A 151 -19.58 -0.60 -1.62
CA VAL A 151 -19.59 -0.62 -3.09
C VAL A 151 -18.27 -1.20 -3.55
N PHE A 152 -18.31 -2.36 -4.22
CA PHE A 152 -17.13 -3.13 -4.56
C PHE A 152 -17.08 -3.49 -6.04
N GLY A 153 -15.93 -3.24 -6.67
CA GLY A 153 -15.61 -3.65 -8.01
C GLY A 153 -14.11 -3.84 -8.17
N MET A 154 -13.71 -4.80 -8.99
CA MET A 154 -12.29 -5.10 -9.24
C MET A 154 -12.01 -5.37 -10.72
N VAL A 155 -10.72 -5.43 -11.04
CA VAL A 155 -10.20 -5.82 -12.34
C VAL A 155 -9.70 -7.27 -12.31
N ASP A 156 -9.78 -7.97 -13.44
CA ASP A 156 -9.57 -9.42 -13.57
C ASP A 156 -8.08 -9.85 -13.41
N ASP A 157 -7.16 -8.91 -13.40
CA ASP A 157 -5.73 -9.17 -13.17
C ASP A 157 -5.35 -9.26 -11.69
N LYS A 158 -6.34 -9.35 -10.79
CA LYS A 158 -6.16 -9.39 -9.34
C LYS A 158 -6.72 -10.69 -8.75
N ASP A 159 -6.21 -11.03 -7.59
CA ASP A 159 -6.63 -12.21 -6.84
C ASP A 159 -7.95 -11.94 -6.11
N VAL A 160 -9.05 -11.95 -6.88
CA VAL A 160 -10.38 -11.58 -6.41
C VAL A 160 -10.95 -12.61 -5.46
N GLU A 161 -10.76 -13.89 -5.75
CA GLU A 161 -11.29 -14.98 -4.92
C GLU A 161 -10.77 -14.90 -3.49
N HIS A 162 -9.46 -14.76 -3.33
CA HIS A 162 -8.87 -14.62 -2.00
C HIS A 162 -9.25 -13.30 -1.31
N VAL A 163 -9.47 -12.21 -2.07
CA VAL A 163 -9.99 -10.96 -1.51
C VAL A 163 -11.42 -11.15 -1.00
N LEU A 164 -12.31 -11.74 -1.78
CA LEU A 164 -13.69 -12.01 -1.37
C LEU A 164 -13.75 -12.95 -0.17
N GLN A 165 -12.95 -14.01 -0.17
CA GLN A 165 -12.84 -14.91 0.97
C GLN A 165 -12.35 -14.16 2.23
N LEU A 166 -11.31 -13.33 2.10
CA LEU A 166 -10.81 -12.49 3.19
C LEU A 166 -11.91 -11.58 3.76
N LEU A 167 -12.68 -10.92 2.89
CA LEU A 167 -13.77 -10.04 3.31
C LEU A 167 -14.86 -10.82 4.05
N ARG A 168 -15.23 -11.99 3.55
CA ARG A 168 -16.20 -12.90 4.20
C ARG A 168 -15.75 -13.31 5.59
N ASP A 169 -14.47 -13.65 5.74
CA ASP A 169 -13.91 -14.16 7.00
C ASP A 169 -13.63 -13.07 8.03
N LYS A 170 -13.27 -11.88 7.57
CA LYS A 170 -12.75 -10.81 8.43
C LYS A 170 -13.77 -9.75 8.78
N LEU A 171 -14.74 -9.46 7.88
CA LEU A 171 -15.70 -8.41 8.17
C LEU A 171 -16.70 -8.85 9.24
N LYS A 172 -16.77 -8.03 10.28
CA LYS A 172 -17.69 -8.16 11.41
C LYS A 172 -18.88 -7.22 11.21
N ASN A 173 -19.98 -7.49 11.94
CA ASN A 173 -21.21 -6.71 11.88
C ASN A 173 -22.01 -6.90 10.57
N ARG A 174 -23.14 -6.18 10.47
CA ARG A 174 -23.98 -6.21 9.28
C ARG A 174 -23.33 -5.44 8.14
N VAL A 175 -22.84 -6.17 7.15
CA VAL A 175 -22.27 -5.61 5.92
C VAL A 175 -23.21 -5.91 4.76
N LYS A 176 -23.49 -4.89 3.92
CA LYS A 176 -24.23 -5.02 2.67
C LYS A 176 -23.28 -4.68 1.52
N PHE A 177 -23.10 -5.63 0.60
CA PHE A 177 -22.31 -5.41 -0.61
C PHE A 177 -23.17 -4.92 -1.76
N TYR A 178 -22.62 -4.00 -2.53
CA TYR A 178 -23.14 -3.50 -3.79
C TYR A 178 -22.08 -3.74 -4.85
N TRP A 179 -22.29 -4.73 -5.67
CA TRP A 179 -21.34 -5.10 -6.71
C TRP A 179 -21.40 -4.12 -7.85
N THR A 180 -20.25 -3.65 -8.32
CA THR A 180 -20.15 -2.73 -9.45
C THR A 180 -19.06 -3.17 -10.41
N GLN A 181 -19.14 -2.71 -11.65
CA GLN A 181 -18.16 -3.00 -12.67
C GLN A 181 -17.56 -1.67 -13.16
N PRO A 182 -16.23 -1.48 -12.99
CA PRO A 182 -15.55 -0.33 -13.58
C PRO A 182 -15.69 -0.29 -15.10
N SER A 183 -15.76 0.90 -15.68
CA SER A 183 -15.85 1.08 -17.15
C SER A 183 -14.48 0.87 -17.83
N THR A 184 -13.90 -0.30 -17.64
CA THR A 184 -12.61 -0.72 -18.25
C THR A 184 -12.73 -2.12 -18.84
N LYS A 185 -11.98 -2.41 -19.91
CA LYS A 185 -11.95 -3.74 -20.55
C LYS A 185 -11.47 -4.86 -19.61
N ARG A 186 -10.76 -4.51 -18.53
CA ARG A 186 -10.25 -5.47 -17.54
C ARG A 186 -11.19 -5.68 -16.35
N ALA A 187 -12.35 -5.02 -16.35
CA ALA A 187 -13.29 -5.15 -15.25
C ALA A 187 -13.84 -6.57 -15.14
N ILE A 188 -13.96 -7.06 -13.91
CA ILE A 188 -14.66 -8.30 -13.65
C ILE A 188 -16.16 -8.06 -13.82
N PRO A 189 -16.86 -8.89 -14.59
CA PRO A 189 -18.31 -8.85 -14.69
C PRO A 189 -18.96 -8.98 -13.30
N VAL A 190 -20.02 -8.20 -13.06
CA VAL A 190 -20.73 -8.18 -11.76
C VAL A 190 -21.24 -9.57 -11.37
N GLU A 191 -21.65 -10.36 -12.35
CA GLU A 191 -22.14 -11.73 -12.14
C GLU A 191 -21.09 -12.62 -11.46
N LYS A 192 -19.81 -12.48 -11.86
CA LYS A 192 -18.69 -13.23 -11.27
C LYS A 192 -18.31 -12.78 -9.86
N LEU A 193 -18.69 -11.56 -9.46
CA LEU A 193 -18.45 -11.07 -8.11
C LEU A 193 -19.53 -11.52 -7.12
N ARG A 194 -20.71 -11.84 -7.64
CA ARG A 194 -21.87 -12.21 -6.82
C ARG A 194 -21.88 -13.68 -6.44
N ASP A 195 -21.42 -14.56 -7.31
CA ASP A 195 -21.39 -16.02 -7.15
C ASP A 195 -20.23 -16.47 -6.25
#